data_a8a1ac487d540fbf0880b19cb85c3b15
#
_entry.id   a8a1ac487d540fbf0880b19cb85c3b15
#
_cell.length_a   1.000
_cell.length_b   1.000
_cell.length_c   1.000
_cell.angle_alpha   90.00
_cell.angle_beta   90.00
_cell.angle_gamma   90.00
#
_symmetry.space_group_name_H-M   'P 1'
#
loop_
_entity.id
_entity.type
_entity.pdbx_description
1 polymer ?
#
loop_
_entity_poly.entity_id
_entity_poly.type
_entity_poly.pdbx_seq_one_letter_code
_entity_poly.pdbx_strand_id
1 'polypeptide(L)'
;MTVYAKTHSQFATLPQEVEYTCNRYYIYSAVNHILGPNCRELIRTDIEIRTPPSTISILVSHLNNWLCALDIASGSVINSAKGEHIYVPVINNSKHDKRIFIGLIIAELIVVNVGGSGPVIEYRNLEKATDSGPVKREL
;
A
#
# COMPACT_ATOMS: atom_id res chain seq x y z
N MET A 1 -6.01 -4.88 15.65
CA MET A 1 -6.49 -3.86 14.67
C MET A 1 -7.45 -4.54 13.71
N THR A 2 -8.60 -3.94 13.46
CA THR A 2 -9.61 -4.51 12.58
C THR A 2 -9.67 -3.72 11.28
N VAL A 3 -9.48 -4.43 10.17
CA VAL A 3 -9.61 -3.87 8.82
C VAL A 3 -10.88 -4.43 8.21
N TYR A 4 -11.70 -3.55 7.66
CA TYR A 4 -12.94 -3.93 6.99
C TYR A 4 -12.74 -3.87 5.49
N ALA A 5 -13.26 -4.86 4.79
CA ALA A 5 -13.19 -4.92 3.34
C ALA A 5 -14.56 -5.32 2.77
N LYS A 6 -14.89 -4.74 1.63
CA LYS A 6 -16.12 -5.02 0.91
C LYS A 6 -15.82 -5.27 -0.56
N THR A 7 -16.38 -6.32 -1.12
CA THR A 7 -16.28 -6.62 -2.56
C THR A 7 -17.39 -5.89 -3.32
N HIS A 8 -17.06 -5.42 -4.52
CA HIS A 8 -17.98 -4.71 -5.41
C HIS A 8 -18.22 -5.43 -6.75
N SER A 9 -17.66 -6.63 -6.92
CA SER A 9 -17.94 -7.48 -8.07
C SER A 9 -17.72 -8.95 -7.71
N GLN A 10 -18.21 -9.84 -8.57
CA GLN A 10 -17.98 -11.28 -8.43
C GLN A 10 -16.51 -11.67 -8.68
N PHE A 11 -15.72 -10.78 -9.29
CA PHE A 11 -14.31 -11.01 -9.61
C PHE A 11 -13.37 -10.53 -8.53
N ALA A 12 -13.89 -9.83 -7.53
CA ALA A 12 -13.10 -9.34 -6.41
C ALA A 12 -12.77 -10.48 -5.45
N THR A 13 -11.57 -10.45 -4.91
CA THR A 13 -11.13 -11.34 -3.83
C THR A 13 -10.84 -10.50 -2.60
N LEU A 14 -11.40 -10.88 -1.46
CA LEU A 14 -11.13 -10.20 -0.20
C LEU A 14 -9.63 -10.27 0.12
N PRO A 15 -9.05 -9.17 0.64
CA PRO A 15 -7.68 -9.19 1.10
C PRO A 15 -7.46 -10.29 2.13
N GLN A 16 -6.35 -10.99 2.00
CA GLN A 16 -5.97 -12.04 2.91
C GLN A 16 -4.73 -11.64 3.67
N GLU A 17 -4.75 -11.79 5.00
CA GLU A 17 -3.62 -11.46 5.83
C GLU A 17 -2.40 -12.30 5.45
N VAL A 18 -1.25 -11.63 5.32
CA VAL A 18 0.03 -12.31 5.07
C VAL A 18 0.44 -13.04 6.34
N GLU A 19 0.86 -14.29 6.20
CA GLU A 19 1.26 -15.15 7.32
C GLU A 19 2.31 -14.47 8.21
N TYR A 20 2.16 -14.63 9.51
CA TYR A 20 3.05 -14.10 10.54
C TYR A 20 3.14 -12.57 10.59
N THR A 21 2.17 -11.89 10.00
CA THR A 21 2.02 -10.45 10.12
C THR A 21 0.68 -10.12 10.76
N CYS A 22 0.54 -8.90 11.25
CA CYS A 22 -0.74 -8.42 11.79
C CYS A 22 -1.27 -7.20 11.06
N ASN A 23 -0.56 -6.75 10.04
CA ASN A 23 -0.90 -5.50 9.35
C ASN A 23 -0.63 -5.53 7.84
N ARG A 24 -0.33 -6.68 7.26
CA ARG A 24 -0.08 -6.83 5.83
C ARG A 24 -1.14 -7.74 5.21
N TYR A 25 -1.58 -7.37 4.01
CA TYR A 25 -2.66 -8.07 3.31
C TYR A 25 -2.34 -8.21 1.84
N TYR A 26 -2.60 -9.39 1.28
CA TYR A 26 -2.51 -9.60 -0.16
C TYR A 26 -3.65 -8.89 -0.88
N ILE A 27 -3.33 -8.24 -1.98
CA ILE A 27 -4.29 -7.55 -2.84
C ILE A 27 -4.30 -8.24 -4.20
N TYR A 28 -5.50 -8.53 -4.68
CA TYR A 28 -5.72 -9.36 -5.86
C TYR A 28 -6.34 -8.55 -6.99
N SER A 29 -5.95 -8.87 -8.22
CA SER A 29 -6.59 -8.29 -9.42
C SER A 29 -8.02 -8.79 -9.57
N ALA A 30 -8.91 -7.91 -9.96
CA ALA A 30 -10.29 -8.25 -10.36
C ALA A 30 -10.46 -8.24 -11.88
N VAL A 31 -9.39 -8.05 -12.65
CA VAL A 31 -9.46 -7.92 -14.09
C VAL A 31 -8.42 -8.80 -14.79
N ASN A 32 -8.76 -9.17 -16.03
CA ASN A 32 -7.81 -9.68 -16.99
C ASN A 32 -7.31 -8.54 -17.84
N HIS A 33 -6.00 -8.33 -17.88
CA HIS A 33 -5.41 -7.22 -18.61
C HIS A 33 -4.05 -7.60 -19.16
N ILE A 34 -3.73 -7.10 -20.35
CA ILE A 34 -2.39 -7.24 -20.94
C ILE A 34 -1.73 -5.87 -20.88
N LEU A 35 -0.63 -5.78 -20.15
CA LEU A 35 0.12 -4.55 -19.97
C LEU A 35 1.34 -4.58 -20.87
N GLY A 36 1.40 -3.64 -21.81
CA GLY A 36 2.50 -3.55 -22.77
C GLY A 36 3.81 -3.10 -22.13
N PRO A 37 4.93 -3.21 -22.88
CA PRO A 37 6.24 -2.82 -22.39
C PRO A 37 6.25 -1.35 -21.95
N ASN A 38 6.84 -1.08 -20.81
CA ASN A 38 7.00 0.26 -20.23
C ASN A 38 5.67 1.02 -20.01
N CYS A 39 4.56 0.32 -20.04
CA CYS A 39 3.24 0.90 -19.81
C CYS A 39 2.88 0.86 -18.32
N ARG A 40 1.99 1.77 -17.94
CA ARG A 40 1.41 1.87 -16.61
C ARG A 40 -0.09 1.70 -16.70
N GLU A 41 -0.66 1.10 -15.69
CA GLU A 41 -2.11 0.93 -15.60
C GLU A 41 -2.56 0.90 -14.16
N LEU A 42 -3.73 1.50 -13.91
CA LEU A 42 -4.42 1.34 -12.64
C LEU A 42 -5.26 0.07 -12.71
N ILE A 43 -4.86 -0.95 -11.97
CA ILE A 43 -5.54 -2.23 -11.99
C ILE A 43 -6.63 -2.24 -10.92
N ARG A 44 -7.85 -2.56 -11.34
CA ARG A 44 -8.99 -2.64 -10.43
C ARG A 44 -8.88 -3.89 -9.58
N THR A 45 -9.21 -3.73 -8.31
CA THR A 45 -9.34 -4.81 -7.35
C THR A 45 -10.80 -5.07 -6.98
N ASP A 46 -11.68 -4.12 -7.29
CA ASP A 46 -13.10 -4.11 -6.94
C ASP A 46 -13.36 -4.37 -5.46
N ILE A 47 -12.44 -3.91 -4.62
CA ILE A 47 -12.60 -3.91 -3.17
C ILE A 47 -12.57 -2.49 -2.63
N GLU A 48 -13.33 -2.30 -1.58
CA GLU A 48 -13.28 -1.10 -0.76
C GLU A 48 -12.74 -1.49 0.60
N ILE A 49 -11.77 -0.73 1.10
CA ILE A 49 -11.14 -0.98 2.40
C ILE A 49 -11.39 0.18 3.33
N ARG A 50 -11.73 -0.15 4.58
CA ARG A 50 -11.79 0.82 5.66
C ARG A 50 -10.94 0.33 6.81
N THR A 51 -10.05 1.18 7.28
CA THR A 51 -9.13 0.91 8.38
C THR A 51 -9.46 1.79 9.58
N PRO A 52 -8.95 1.46 10.78
CA PRO A 52 -9.20 2.27 11.97
C PRO A 52 -8.75 3.72 11.81
N PRO A 53 -9.34 4.66 12.56
CA PRO A 53 -8.86 6.04 12.61
C PRO A 53 -7.37 6.08 12.98
N SER A 54 -6.66 7.10 12.52
CA SER A 54 -5.22 7.28 12.75
C SER A 54 -4.34 6.21 12.12
N THR A 55 -4.82 5.60 11.04
CA THR A 55 -4.02 4.68 10.22
C THR A 55 -3.91 5.21 8.80
N ILE A 56 -2.86 4.80 8.12
CA ILE A 56 -2.70 4.93 6.68
C ILE A 56 -2.41 3.55 6.08
N SER A 57 -2.75 3.38 4.83
CA SER A 57 -2.46 2.15 4.08
C SER A 57 -1.45 2.46 3.00
N ILE A 58 -0.47 1.59 2.84
CA ILE A 58 0.60 1.73 1.86
C ILE A 58 0.58 0.50 0.96
N LEU A 59 0.51 0.72 -0.35
CA LEU A 59 0.65 -0.36 -1.32
C LEU A 59 2.14 -0.58 -1.61
N VAL A 60 2.57 -1.83 -1.51
CA VAL A 60 3.94 -2.22 -1.79
C VAL A 60 3.96 -3.40 -2.76
N SER A 61 5.10 -3.59 -3.42
CA SER A 61 5.28 -4.70 -4.35
C SER A 61 5.26 -6.03 -3.62
N HIS A 62 4.64 -7.01 -4.25
CA HIS A 62 4.70 -8.41 -3.85
C HIS A 62 5.79 -9.14 -4.67
N LEU A 63 6.22 -10.29 -4.20
CA LEU A 63 7.20 -11.12 -4.89
C LEU A 63 6.80 -11.41 -6.34
N ASN A 64 5.52 -11.65 -6.60
CA ASN A 64 5.01 -11.86 -7.95
C ASN A 64 5.31 -10.69 -8.88
N ASN A 65 5.21 -9.46 -8.37
CA ASN A 65 5.53 -8.26 -9.15
C ASN A 65 6.99 -8.28 -9.60
N TRP A 66 7.89 -8.60 -8.67
CA TRP A 66 9.31 -8.65 -8.95
C TRP A 66 9.66 -9.75 -9.96
N LEU A 67 9.14 -10.97 -9.78
CA LEU A 67 9.39 -12.10 -10.67
C LEU A 67 8.86 -11.87 -12.08
N CYS A 68 7.77 -11.09 -12.22
CA CYS A 68 7.16 -10.79 -13.50
C CYS A 68 7.63 -9.48 -14.12
N ALA A 69 8.61 -8.80 -13.52
CA ALA A 69 9.06 -7.46 -13.91
C ALA A 69 7.93 -6.42 -13.89
N LEU A 70 6.94 -6.64 -13.05
CA LEU A 70 5.90 -5.68 -12.72
C LEU A 70 6.27 -4.96 -11.44
N ASP A 71 5.98 -3.69 -11.35
CA ASP A 71 6.26 -2.89 -10.16
C ASP A 71 5.06 -2.04 -9.78
N ILE A 72 5.06 -1.53 -8.56
CA ILE A 72 4.06 -0.59 -8.08
C ILE A 72 4.64 0.81 -8.21
N ALA A 73 3.84 1.74 -8.75
CA ALA A 73 4.26 3.12 -8.83
C ALA A 73 4.53 3.68 -7.44
N SER A 74 5.64 4.38 -7.29
CA SER A 74 6.04 4.97 -6.02
C SER A 74 5.02 6.00 -5.52
N GLY A 75 4.91 6.13 -4.21
CA GLY A 75 3.99 7.08 -3.59
C GLY A 75 2.56 6.58 -3.42
N SER A 76 2.35 5.28 -3.54
CA SER A 76 1.02 4.67 -3.39
C SER A 76 0.62 4.60 -1.91
N VAL A 77 0.23 5.73 -1.35
CA VAL A 77 -0.29 5.86 0.02
C VAL A 77 -1.78 6.13 -0.04
N ILE A 78 -2.53 5.39 0.76
CA ILE A 78 -3.98 5.44 0.76
C ILE A 78 -4.46 5.82 2.16
N ASN A 79 -5.32 6.84 2.24
CA ASN A 79 -6.04 7.14 3.48
C ASN A 79 -7.36 6.39 3.47
N SER A 80 -7.38 5.21 4.05
CA SER A 80 -8.54 4.31 4.03
C SER A 80 -9.42 4.40 5.28
N ALA A 81 -9.17 5.35 6.18
CA ALA A 81 -9.96 5.50 7.40
C ALA A 81 -11.44 5.82 7.11
N LYS A 82 -11.73 6.47 6.00
CA LYS A 82 -13.10 6.81 5.56
C LYS A 82 -13.71 5.79 4.61
N GLY A 83 -12.96 4.76 4.25
CA GLY A 83 -13.34 3.83 3.20
C GLY A 83 -12.86 4.30 1.83
N GLU A 84 -12.09 3.47 1.14
CA GLU A 84 -11.61 3.76 -0.20
C GLU A 84 -11.63 2.53 -1.09
N HIS A 85 -11.98 2.75 -2.35
CA HIS A 85 -11.80 1.75 -3.40
C HIS A 85 -10.32 1.65 -3.73
N ILE A 86 -9.82 0.44 -3.82
CA ILE A 86 -8.39 0.19 -4.03
C ILE A 86 -8.11 -0.04 -5.51
N TYR A 87 -7.20 0.75 -6.05
CA TYR A 87 -6.61 0.58 -7.37
C TYR A 87 -5.12 0.44 -7.22
N VAL A 88 -4.53 -0.51 -7.94
CA VAL A 88 -3.09 -0.75 -7.87
C VAL A 88 -2.42 -0.18 -9.10
N PRO A 89 -1.56 0.84 -8.96
CA PRO A 89 -0.81 1.40 -10.08
C PRO A 89 0.37 0.50 -10.42
N VAL A 90 0.25 -0.27 -11.49
CA VAL A 90 1.24 -1.25 -11.92
C VAL A 90 2.02 -0.73 -13.11
N ILE A 91 3.33 -0.98 -13.11
CA ILE A 91 4.24 -0.60 -14.19
C ILE A 91 4.87 -1.89 -14.73
N ASN A 92 4.84 -2.07 -16.05
CA ASN A 92 5.57 -3.14 -16.69
C ASN A 92 6.97 -2.65 -17.08
N ASN A 93 7.99 -3.09 -16.34
CA ASN A 93 9.38 -2.72 -16.56
C ASN A 93 10.11 -3.66 -17.54
N SER A 94 9.38 -4.51 -18.23
CA SER A 94 9.98 -5.46 -19.17
C SER A 94 9.84 -4.98 -20.62
N LYS A 95 10.47 -5.73 -21.52
CA LYS A 95 10.38 -5.49 -22.97
C LYS A 95 9.25 -6.27 -23.64
N HIS A 96 8.47 -7.01 -22.85
CA HIS A 96 7.42 -7.90 -23.33
C HIS A 96 6.10 -7.55 -22.68
N ASP A 97 5.00 -7.89 -23.36
CA ASP A 97 3.68 -7.81 -22.75
C ASP A 97 3.61 -8.69 -21.51
N LYS A 98 2.98 -8.19 -20.47
CA LYS A 98 2.72 -8.95 -19.24
C LYS A 98 1.23 -9.11 -19.03
N ARG A 99 0.85 -10.32 -18.66
CA ARG A 99 -0.55 -10.64 -18.43
C ARG A 99 -0.86 -10.54 -16.94
N ILE A 100 -1.89 -9.76 -16.63
CA ILE A 100 -2.52 -9.70 -15.32
C ILE A 100 -3.85 -10.42 -15.45
N PHE A 101 -4.17 -11.30 -14.53
CA PHE A 101 -5.43 -12.05 -14.57
C PHE A 101 -6.14 -11.99 -13.24
N ILE A 102 -7.45 -12.23 -13.29
CA ILE A 102 -8.32 -12.23 -12.11
C ILE A 102 -7.76 -13.20 -11.08
N GLY A 103 -7.62 -12.72 -9.84
CA GLY A 103 -7.12 -13.52 -8.73
C GLY A 103 -5.61 -13.51 -8.56
N LEU A 104 -4.87 -12.86 -9.46
CA LEU A 104 -3.43 -12.69 -9.30
C LEU A 104 -3.15 -11.73 -8.14
N ILE A 105 -2.23 -12.10 -7.26
CA ILE A 105 -1.72 -11.17 -6.23
C ILE A 105 -0.87 -10.12 -6.95
N ILE A 106 -1.29 -8.87 -6.87
CA ILE A 106 -0.61 -7.76 -7.57
C ILE A 106 0.05 -6.78 -6.63
N ALA A 107 -0.23 -6.85 -5.33
CA ALA A 107 0.37 -5.96 -4.34
C ALA A 107 0.17 -6.53 -2.96
N GLU A 108 0.83 -5.90 -1.99
CA GLU A 108 0.51 -6.06 -0.57
C GLU A 108 0.11 -4.70 -0.01
N LEU A 109 -0.87 -4.70 0.87
CA LEU A 109 -1.29 -3.51 1.59
C LEU A 109 -0.74 -3.58 3.01
N ILE A 110 -0.03 -2.55 3.42
CA ILE A 110 0.45 -2.41 4.80
C ILE A 110 -0.36 -1.33 5.49
N VAL A 111 -0.97 -1.67 6.62
CA VAL A 111 -1.73 -0.71 7.43
C VAL A 111 -0.86 -0.27 8.60
N VAL A 112 -0.60 1.02 8.68
CA VAL A 112 0.32 1.60 9.66
C VAL A 112 -0.43 2.56 10.56
N ASN A 113 -0.22 2.43 11.85
CA ASN A 113 -0.76 3.37 12.83
C ASN A 113 0.12 4.63 12.83
N VAL A 114 -0.50 5.78 12.53
CA VAL A 114 0.16 7.08 12.53
C VAL A 114 -0.40 7.99 13.62
N GLY A 115 -1.12 7.40 14.57
CA GLY A 115 -1.79 8.14 15.64
C GLY A 115 -0.81 8.89 16.52
N GLY A 116 -1.24 10.05 16.97
CA GLY A 116 -0.46 10.95 17.79
C GLY A 116 -0.16 12.22 17.03
N SER A 117 -0.95 13.25 17.27
CA SER A 117 -0.66 14.59 16.78
C SER A 117 0.29 15.27 17.77
N GLY A 118 1.55 14.89 17.72
CA GLY A 118 2.58 15.63 18.44
C GLY A 118 2.99 16.87 17.67
N PRO A 119 3.43 17.95 18.34
CA PRO A 119 3.96 19.11 17.65
C PRO A 119 5.24 18.72 16.89
N VAL A 120 5.38 19.30 15.70
CA VAL A 120 6.65 19.19 14.96
C VAL A 120 7.68 20.09 15.64
N ILE A 121 8.78 19.48 16.08
CA ILE A 121 9.87 20.20 16.74
C ILE A 121 10.92 20.51 15.70
N GLU A 122 11.34 21.77 15.63
CA GLU A 122 12.37 22.18 14.69
C GLU A 122 13.75 21.68 15.13
N TYR A 123 14.46 21.07 14.21
CA TYR A 123 15.80 20.55 14.47
C TYR A 123 16.88 21.61 14.65
N ARG A 124 16.63 22.84 14.24
CA ARG A 124 17.63 23.93 14.34
C ARG A 124 18.13 24.17 15.75
N ASN A 125 17.41 23.73 16.79
CA ASN A 125 17.78 23.89 18.19
C ASN A 125 18.51 22.66 18.76
N LEU A 126 18.76 21.64 17.94
CA LEU A 126 19.39 20.40 18.40
C LEU A 126 20.82 20.62 18.91
N GLU A 127 21.60 21.48 18.27
CA GLU A 127 22.96 21.79 18.70
C GLU A 127 22.98 22.41 20.09
N LYS A 128 22.08 23.36 20.36
CA LYS A 128 21.95 23.97 21.68
C LYS A 128 21.45 22.96 22.71
N ALA A 129 20.56 22.08 22.35
CA ALA A 129 20.06 21.04 23.23
C ALA A 129 21.16 20.01 23.54
N THR A 130 22.03 19.72 22.59
CA THR A 130 23.17 18.81 22.78
C THR A 130 24.20 19.38 23.75
N ASP A 131 24.46 20.69 23.69
CA ASP A 131 25.40 21.37 24.60
C ASP A 131 24.84 21.47 26.02
N SER A 132 23.54 21.43 26.19
CA SER A 132 22.86 21.62 27.48
C SER A 132 22.32 20.33 28.10
N GLY A 133 22.54 19.17 27.49
CA GLY A 133 22.07 17.89 28.02
C GLY A 133 21.46 16.98 26.96
N PRO A 134 20.80 15.88 27.38
CA PRO A 134 20.26 14.92 26.47
C PRO A 134 19.17 15.52 25.59
N VAL A 135 19.25 15.25 24.29
CA VAL A 135 18.27 15.69 23.30
C VAL A 135 17.05 14.82 23.38
N LYS A 136 15.89 15.41 23.60
CA LYS A 136 14.62 14.73 23.46
C LYS A 136 14.20 14.78 22.00
N ARG A 137 14.02 13.61 21.41
CA ARG A 137 13.45 13.48 20.07
C ARG A 137 12.00 13.05 20.22
N GLU A 138 11.10 13.95 19.94
CA GLU A 138 9.68 13.66 19.83
C GLU A 138 9.28 13.84 18.37
N LEU A 139 8.85 12.75 17.77
CA LEU A 139 8.35 12.75 16.41
C LEU A 139 6.88 12.38 16.42
#